data_8a3b952d65085e6efeac22f6515e3fc7
#
_entry.id   8a3b952d65085e6efeac22f6515e3fc7
#
_cell.length_a   1.000
_cell.length_b   1.000
_cell.length_c   1.000
_cell.angle_alpha   90.00
_cell.angle_beta   90.00
_cell.angle_gamma   90.00
#
_symmetry.space_group_name_H-M   'P 1'
#
loop_
_entity.id
_entity.type
_entity.pdbx_description
1 polymer ?
#
loop_
_entity_poly.entity_id
_entity_poly.type
_entity_poly.pdbx_seq_one_letter_code
_entity_poly.pdbx_strand_id
1 'polypeptide(L)'
;VGISKAKLTRLPFEQTIEVRTAESTIKCAYDAVFDHTFSQEQVYDQVRECTQSFLQGFNSTLFAYGQTGSGKSFTMFGAEADLSRYRPGLQNSQAGIIPRAIKEIFAATVQMEADAQATVFCSFVQIYNEQIFDLLRDTQMSTPLEIHEDRKNGIFVEGLSEYAVRSVSDCLQLLQCGEQNRAVRSTHMNQVSSRSHSVFQLLLEQRRKDGTVLKSKFNLVDLAGSEKWNMGAEMQDHHISEMTNINLSLHTIGRCIAALSSKSTGGSGHVPYRDSKLTRLLQDSLGGNTKTKIIATLSPSLDCVEESISTLKFADRAKKVMVMVRVNEQREIDPAYVEKLQEELEQLREVVRLLRLPTSGSEAEDESESGNNNDTHDEASTGLKARVVRLVHENTELKHQSEKQQRELEKLRQQQSPGGSPMASNLAADLQILHAKQVRRSHSSVAALVSY
;
A
#
# COMPACT_ATOMS: atom_id res chain seq x y z
N VAL A 1 -18.62 -46.89 15.80
CA VAL A 1 -18.07 -45.75 15.02
C VAL A 1 -18.11 -44.57 15.95
N GLY A 2 -16.97 -44.24 16.60
CA GLY A 2 -16.87 -43.16 17.58
C GLY A 2 -16.91 -41.80 16.86
N ILE A 3 -17.96 -41.01 17.10
CA ILE A 3 -18.04 -39.60 16.68
C ILE A 3 -16.97 -38.85 17.47
N SER A 4 -15.92 -38.40 16.81
CA SER A 4 -14.90 -37.54 17.37
C SER A 4 -15.59 -36.23 17.87
N LYS A 5 -15.61 -36.03 19.17
CA LYS A 5 -16.17 -34.81 19.78
C LYS A 5 -15.15 -33.68 19.70
N ALA A 6 -14.97 -33.09 18.50
CA ALA A 6 -14.24 -31.89 18.39
C ALA A 6 -15.06 -30.71 18.96
N LYS A 7 -14.43 -29.81 19.70
CA LYS A 7 -15.09 -28.65 20.31
C LYS A 7 -14.23 -27.41 20.08
N LEU A 8 -14.81 -26.38 19.46
CA LEU A 8 -14.27 -25.06 19.39
C LEU A 8 -14.75 -24.24 20.56
N THR A 9 -13.86 -23.65 21.36
CA THR A 9 -14.22 -22.88 22.55
C THR A 9 -13.40 -21.59 22.59
N ARG A 10 -14.05 -20.45 22.79
CA ARG A 10 -13.39 -19.19 23.14
C ARG A 10 -13.09 -19.21 24.64
N LEU A 11 -11.89 -18.74 25.00
CA LEU A 11 -11.52 -18.43 26.37
C LEU A 11 -11.57 -16.91 26.56
N PRO A 12 -12.65 -16.35 27.17
CA PRO A 12 -12.98 -14.92 27.07
C PRO A 12 -11.92 -13.99 27.66
N PHE A 13 -11.24 -14.42 28.72
CA PHE A 13 -10.26 -13.58 29.42
C PHE A 13 -8.88 -13.56 28.75
N GLU A 14 -8.59 -14.49 27.83
CA GLU A 14 -7.26 -14.66 27.25
C GLU A 14 -7.18 -14.28 25.76
N GLN A 15 -8.28 -13.81 25.15
CA GLN A 15 -8.38 -13.63 23.69
C GLN A 15 -7.88 -14.87 22.91
N THR A 16 -8.21 -16.05 23.44
CA THR A 16 -7.70 -17.34 22.99
C THR A 16 -8.82 -18.21 22.46
N ILE A 17 -8.55 -18.90 21.35
CA ILE A 17 -9.40 -19.97 20.84
C ILE A 17 -8.74 -21.31 21.18
N GLU A 18 -9.53 -22.20 21.74
CA GLU A 18 -9.14 -23.58 21.98
C GLU A 18 -9.94 -24.53 21.09
N VAL A 19 -9.23 -25.36 20.34
CA VAL A 19 -9.83 -26.44 19.54
C VAL A 19 -9.39 -27.77 20.14
N ARG A 20 -10.35 -28.51 20.66
CA ARG A 20 -10.14 -29.86 21.19
C ARG A 20 -10.60 -30.89 20.17
N THR A 21 -9.70 -31.77 19.74
CA THR A 21 -9.99 -32.96 18.94
C THR A 21 -9.80 -34.21 19.80
N ALA A 22 -10.09 -35.37 19.25
CA ALA A 22 -9.83 -36.63 19.96
C ALA A 22 -8.34 -36.85 20.24
N GLU A 23 -7.47 -36.29 19.40
CA GLU A 23 -6.02 -36.58 19.42
C GLU A 23 -5.20 -35.44 20.02
N SER A 24 -5.72 -34.19 19.99
CA SER A 24 -4.95 -33.01 20.37
C SER A 24 -5.79 -31.82 20.85
N THR A 25 -5.15 -30.93 21.58
CA THR A 25 -5.70 -29.64 21.94
C THR A 25 -4.81 -28.52 21.34
N ILE A 26 -5.39 -27.68 20.51
CA ILE A 26 -4.72 -26.54 19.89
C ILE A 26 -5.24 -25.26 20.54
N LYS A 27 -4.32 -24.43 21.07
CA LYS A 27 -4.64 -23.12 21.62
C LYS A 27 -3.94 -22.05 20.80
N CYS A 28 -4.69 -21.05 20.37
CA CYS A 28 -4.19 -19.92 19.61
C CYS A 28 -4.72 -18.61 20.22
N ALA A 29 -3.81 -17.68 20.55
CA ALA A 29 -4.12 -16.35 21.04
C ALA A 29 -4.04 -15.33 19.91
N TYR A 30 -4.96 -14.35 19.88
CA TYR A 30 -5.07 -13.32 18.87
C TYR A 30 -5.29 -11.95 19.52
N ASP A 31 -5.24 -10.85 18.73
CA ASP A 31 -5.50 -9.51 19.25
C ASP A 31 -6.94 -9.34 19.74
N ALA A 32 -7.90 -10.00 19.06
CA ALA A 32 -9.31 -10.09 19.46
C ALA A 32 -9.92 -11.42 19.03
N VAL A 33 -10.87 -11.93 19.82
CA VAL A 33 -11.65 -13.14 19.51
C VAL A 33 -13.12 -12.82 19.70
N PHE A 34 -13.92 -13.07 18.68
CA PHE A 34 -15.35 -12.81 18.65
C PHE A 34 -16.12 -14.13 18.61
N ASP A 35 -17.19 -14.21 19.37
CA ASP A 35 -18.18 -15.27 19.30
C ASP A 35 -19.53 -14.71 18.81
N HIS A 36 -20.57 -15.54 18.80
CA HIS A 36 -21.91 -15.19 18.34
C HIS A 36 -22.60 -14.07 19.13
N THR A 37 -22.07 -13.67 20.28
CA THR A 37 -22.64 -12.59 21.12
C THR A 37 -22.19 -11.21 20.68
N PHE A 38 -21.15 -11.13 19.86
CA PHE A 38 -20.63 -9.85 19.37
C PHE A 38 -21.45 -9.31 18.21
N SER A 39 -21.76 -8.02 18.29
CA SER A 39 -22.42 -7.29 17.21
C SER A 39 -21.42 -6.88 16.12
N GLN A 40 -21.93 -6.57 14.93
CA GLN A 40 -21.13 -6.01 13.83
C GLN A 40 -20.41 -4.72 14.23
N GLU A 41 -21.03 -3.90 15.08
CA GLU A 41 -20.43 -2.67 15.60
C GLU A 41 -19.21 -2.97 16.47
N GLN A 42 -19.33 -3.90 17.40
CA GLN A 42 -18.23 -4.30 18.28
C GLN A 42 -17.06 -4.92 17.48
N VAL A 43 -17.35 -5.66 16.40
CA VAL A 43 -16.31 -6.18 15.50
C VAL A 43 -15.63 -5.01 14.78
N TYR A 44 -16.41 -4.04 14.27
CA TYR A 44 -15.85 -2.87 13.61
C TYR A 44 -14.96 -2.04 14.53
N ASP A 45 -15.34 -1.86 15.79
CA ASP A 45 -14.57 -1.11 16.79
C ASP A 45 -13.14 -1.65 16.97
N GLN A 46 -12.95 -2.97 16.86
CA GLN A 46 -11.62 -3.59 16.96
C GLN A 46 -10.75 -3.38 15.71
N VAL A 47 -11.34 -3.07 14.58
CA VAL A 47 -10.62 -2.82 13.33
C VAL A 47 -10.68 -1.35 12.87
N ARG A 48 -11.38 -0.49 13.61
CA ARG A 48 -11.54 0.96 13.35
C ARG A 48 -10.20 1.67 13.14
N GLU A 49 -9.15 1.21 13.82
CA GLU A 49 -7.79 1.73 13.64
C GLU A 49 -7.32 1.72 12.18
N CYS A 50 -7.79 0.77 11.35
CA CYS A 50 -7.49 0.74 9.92
C CYS A 50 -8.07 1.96 9.21
N THR A 51 -9.33 2.33 9.51
CA THR A 51 -9.99 3.53 8.99
C THR A 51 -9.29 4.79 9.47
N GLN A 52 -8.96 4.88 10.76
CA GLN A 52 -8.24 6.02 11.32
C GLN A 52 -6.85 6.19 10.70
N SER A 53 -6.11 5.10 10.50
CA SER A 53 -4.81 5.14 9.84
C SER A 53 -4.91 5.61 8.40
N PHE A 54 -5.92 5.16 7.66
CA PHE A 54 -6.21 5.63 6.30
C PHE A 54 -6.45 7.14 6.27
N LEU A 55 -7.25 7.68 7.21
CA LEU A 55 -7.51 9.11 7.34
C LEU A 55 -6.25 9.93 7.70
N GLN A 56 -5.27 9.30 8.35
CA GLN A 56 -3.98 9.91 8.70
C GLN A 56 -2.93 9.86 7.58
N GLY A 57 -3.27 9.29 6.41
CA GLY A 57 -2.35 9.20 5.26
C GLY A 57 -1.56 7.90 5.17
N PHE A 58 -1.85 6.89 6.01
CA PHE A 58 -1.27 5.55 5.86
C PHE A 58 -2.09 4.69 4.92
N ASN A 59 -1.45 3.80 4.19
CA ASN A 59 -2.17 2.71 3.55
C ASN A 59 -2.67 1.72 4.59
N SER A 60 -3.89 1.23 4.38
CA SER A 60 -4.54 0.23 5.23
C SER A 60 -5.12 -0.90 4.38
N THR A 61 -5.10 -2.10 4.91
CA THR A 61 -5.78 -3.25 4.30
C THR A 61 -6.45 -4.08 5.38
N LEU A 62 -7.68 -4.50 5.09
CA LEU A 62 -8.42 -5.40 5.92
C LEU A 62 -9.00 -6.50 5.04
N PHE A 63 -8.71 -7.76 5.38
CA PHE A 63 -9.27 -8.88 4.63
C PHE A 63 -9.81 -9.99 5.53
N ALA A 64 -10.93 -10.57 5.08
CA ALA A 64 -11.56 -11.71 5.70
C ALA A 64 -11.06 -13.00 5.06
N TYR A 65 -10.62 -13.95 5.87
CA TYR A 65 -10.07 -15.24 5.48
C TYR A 65 -10.77 -16.38 6.22
N GLY A 66 -11.12 -17.45 5.54
CA GLY A 66 -11.77 -18.63 6.11
C GLY A 66 -12.54 -19.40 5.05
N GLN A 67 -13.11 -20.54 5.44
CA GLN A 67 -13.88 -21.38 4.54
C GLN A 67 -15.19 -20.72 4.04
N THR A 68 -15.78 -21.29 3.01
CA THR A 68 -17.13 -20.92 2.55
C THR A 68 -18.15 -21.13 3.68
N GLY A 69 -19.07 -20.16 3.84
CA GLY A 69 -20.09 -20.20 4.90
C GLY A 69 -19.61 -19.83 6.30
N SER A 70 -18.32 -19.50 6.52
CA SER A 70 -17.80 -19.09 7.83
C SER A 70 -18.09 -17.63 8.21
N GLY A 71 -18.68 -16.82 7.29
CA GLY A 71 -19.10 -15.45 7.59
C GLY A 71 -18.18 -14.35 7.05
N LYS A 72 -17.26 -14.61 6.11
CA LYS A 72 -16.40 -13.59 5.50
C LYS A 72 -17.20 -12.40 4.94
N SER A 73 -18.08 -12.66 3.99
CA SER A 73 -18.90 -11.63 3.35
C SER A 73 -19.87 -10.97 4.33
N PHE A 74 -20.41 -11.73 5.29
CA PHE A 74 -21.24 -11.18 6.37
C PHE A 74 -20.44 -10.18 7.22
N THR A 75 -19.19 -10.48 7.55
CA THR A 75 -18.32 -9.59 8.32
C THR A 75 -17.98 -8.33 7.52
N MET A 76 -17.69 -8.47 6.21
CA MET A 76 -17.27 -7.35 5.36
C MET A 76 -18.45 -6.46 4.95
N PHE A 77 -19.56 -7.04 4.47
CA PHE A 77 -20.69 -6.29 3.90
C PHE A 77 -21.89 -6.19 4.87
N GLY A 78 -22.13 -7.22 5.69
CA GLY A 78 -23.27 -7.33 6.61
C GLY A 78 -24.27 -8.42 6.20
N ALA A 79 -25.41 -8.46 6.90
CA ALA A 79 -26.45 -9.49 6.72
C ALA A 79 -27.16 -9.41 5.36
N GLU A 80 -27.13 -8.27 4.70
CA GLU A 80 -27.76 -8.05 3.41
C GLU A 80 -26.73 -7.60 2.40
N ALA A 81 -26.50 -8.43 1.38
CA ALA A 81 -25.94 -7.97 0.12
C ALA A 81 -26.88 -6.93 -0.56
N ASP A 82 -28.09 -6.76 -0.04
CA ASP A 82 -29.05 -5.77 -0.51
C ASP A 82 -28.80 -4.42 0.20
N LEU A 83 -27.76 -3.73 -0.25
CA LEU A 83 -27.49 -2.34 0.14
C LEU A 83 -28.61 -1.38 -0.28
N SER A 84 -29.60 -1.85 -1.08
CA SER A 84 -30.78 -1.07 -1.50
C SER A 84 -31.66 -0.62 -0.34
N ARG A 85 -31.61 -1.34 0.79
CA ARG A 85 -32.32 -0.99 2.02
C ARG A 85 -31.53 -0.06 2.95
N TYR A 86 -30.30 0.30 2.56
CA TYR A 86 -29.52 1.26 3.32
C TYR A 86 -30.16 2.65 3.22
N ARG A 87 -30.91 3.03 4.25
CA ARG A 87 -31.47 4.38 4.38
C ARG A 87 -30.50 5.25 5.16
N PRO A 88 -30.08 6.42 4.62
CA PRO A 88 -29.35 7.41 5.39
C PRO A 88 -30.15 7.76 6.66
N GLY A 89 -29.50 7.64 7.83
CA GLY A 89 -30.15 7.97 9.12
C GLY A 89 -30.71 6.79 9.91
N LEU A 90 -30.94 5.59 9.33
CA LEU A 90 -31.21 4.41 10.15
C LEU A 90 -29.90 3.76 10.58
N GLN A 91 -29.77 3.47 11.89
CA GLN A 91 -28.73 2.59 12.40
C GLN A 91 -29.01 1.17 11.89
N ASN A 92 -28.35 0.78 10.79
CA ASN A 92 -28.40 -0.61 10.38
C ASN A 92 -27.44 -1.40 11.26
N SER A 93 -27.98 -2.05 12.30
CA SER A 93 -27.20 -2.84 13.26
C SER A 93 -26.45 -4.00 12.60
N GLN A 94 -26.92 -4.45 11.44
CA GLN A 94 -26.37 -5.58 10.69
C GLN A 94 -25.37 -5.17 9.57
N ALA A 95 -25.09 -3.87 9.40
CA ALA A 95 -24.09 -3.40 8.46
C ALA A 95 -22.71 -3.95 8.83
N GLY A 96 -21.95 -4.45 7.85
CA GLY A 96 -20.60 -4.95 8.03
C GLY A 96 -19.56 -3.84 8.13
N ILE A 97 -18.30 -4.23 8.00
CA ILE A 97 -17.14 -3.32 8.14
C ILE A 97 -17.11 -2.29 7.02
N ILE A 98 -17.34 -2.66 5.76
CA ILE A 98 -17.23 -1.76 4.62
C ILE A 98 -18.22 -0.57 4.74
N PRO A 99 -19.53 -0.77 4.95
CA PRO A 99 -20.45 0.34 5.10
C PRO A 99 -20.16 1.23 6.32
N ARG A 100 -19.64 0.68 7.41
CA ARG A 100 -19.26 1.44 8.61
C ARG A 100 -18.03 2.29 8.36
N ALA A 101 -17.01 1.73 7.70
CA ALA A 101 -15.81 2.46 7.31
C ALA A 101 -16.13 3.63 6.37
N ILE A 102 -16.98 3.41 5.36
CA ILE A 102 -17.44 4.46 4.44
C ILE A 102 -18.07 5.61 5.23
N LYS A 103 -18.99 5.33 6.17
CA LYS A 103 -19.61 6.36 7.01
C LYS A 103 -18.60 7.16 7.82
N GLU A 104 -17.67 6.49 8.49
CA GLU A 104 -16.64 7.13 9.31
C GLU A 104 -15.71 8.00 8.47
N ILE A 105 -15.32 7.53 7.28
CA ILE A 105 -14.46 8.27 6.34
C ILE A 105 -15.15 9.57 5.93
N PHE A 106 -16.39 9.52 5.45
CA PHE A 106 -17.10 10.74 5.02
C PHE A 106 -17.44 11.67 6.20
N ALA A 107 -17.72 11.16 7.38
CA ALA A 107 -17.88 12.01 8.57
C ALA A 107 -16.57 12.75 8.91
N ALA A 108 -15.43 12.09 8.76
CA ALA A 108 -14.12 12.70 8.99
C ALA A 108 -13.73 13.69 7.90
N THR A 109 -14.00 13.40 6.62
CA THR A 109 -13.67 14.32 5.50
C THR A 109 -14.41 15.66 5.63
N VAL A 110 -15.67 15.66 6.07
CA VAL A 110 -16.42 16.89 6.36
C VAL A 110 -15.73 17.73 7.45
N GLN A 111 -15.19 17.09 8.47
CA GLN A 111 -14.45 17.79 9.54
C GLN A 111 -13.10 18.34 9.07
N MET A 112 -12.48 17.71 8.06
CA MET A 112 -11.19 18.13 7.49
C MET A 112 -11.30 19.35 6.56
N GLU A 113 -12.47 19.70 6.04
CA GLU A 113 -12.67 20.79 5.06
C GLU A 113 -12.13 22.16 5.53
N ALA A 114 -12.02 22.36 6.85
CA ALA A 114 -11.44 23.59 7.41
C ALA A 114 -9.93 23.72 7.10
N ASP A 115 -9.17 22.60 7.03
CA ASP A 115 -7.70 22.59 6.96
C ASP A 115 -7.14 21.95 5.70
N ALA A 116 -7.91 21.09 5.03
CA ALA A 116 -7.49 20.37 3.84
C ALA A 116 -8.68 20.12 2.89
N GLN A 117 -8.38 20.13 1.58
CA GLN A 117 -9.31 19.65 0.57
C GLN A 117 -9.16 18.11 0.47
N ALA A 118 -10.19 17.36 0.87
CA ALA A 118 -10.21 15.91 0.80
C ALA A 118 -11.04 15.43 -0.40
N THR A 119 -10.47 14.51 -1.19
CA THR A 119 -11.18 13.84 -2.29
C THR A 119 -11.06 12.34 -2.11
N VAL A 120 -12.20 11.66 -2.11
CA VAL A 120 -12.28 10.19 -2.01
C VAL A 120 -12.57 9.61 -3.38
N PHE A 121 -11.78 8.62 -3.78
CA PHE A 121 -12.03 7.81 -4.97
C PHE A 121 -12.33 6.38 -4.59
N CYS A 122 -13.11 5.71 -5.41
CA CYS A 122 -13.54 4.34 -5.19
C CYS A 122 -13.33 3.50 -6.45
N SER A 123 -12.82 2.28 -6.27
CA SER A 123 -12.65 1.25 -7.27
C SER A 123 -13.12 -0.09 -6.72
N PHE A 124 -13.58 -1.00 -7.57
CA PHE A 124 -14.02 -2.32 -7.12
C PHE A 124 -13.58 -3.39 -8.10
N VAL A 125 -12.76 -4.32 -7.62
CA VAL A 125 -12.10 -5.36 -8.41
C VAL A 125 -12.60 -6.73 -8.02
N GLN A 126 -12.85 -7.60 -9.00
CA GLN A 126 -13.00 -9.04 -8.81
C GLN A 126 -11.77 -9.77 -9.35
N ILE A 127 -11.27 -10.74 -8.61
CA ILE A 127 -10.25 -11.68 -9.09
C ILE A 127 -10.89 -13.07 -9.12
N TYR A 128 -10.95 -13.64 -10.30
CA TYR A 128 -11.50 -14.96 -10.54
C TYR A 128 -10.66 -15.69 -11.57
N ASN A 129 -10.33 -16.95 -11.29
CA ASN A 129 -9.53 -17.78 -12.18
C ASN A 129 -8.26 -17.10 -12.70
N GLU A 130 -7.53 -16.41 -11.82
CA GLU A 130 -6.33 -15.61 -12.13
C GLU A 130 -6.55 -14.50 -13.18
N GLN A 131 -7.78 -14.03 -13.31
CA GLN A 131 -8.17 -12.88 -14.13
C GLN A 131 -8.75 -11.77 -13.26
N ILE A 132 -8.51 -10.52 -13.66
CA ILE A 132 -8.98 -9.34 -12.95
C ILE A 132 -10.08 -8.69 -13.75
N PHE A 133 -11.18 -8.37 -13.06
CA PHE A 133 -12.33 -7.71 -13.65
C PHE A 133 -12.70 -6.47 -12.86
N ASP A 134 -13.09 -5.42 -13.57
CA ASP A 134 -13.67 -4.22 -13.01
C ASP A 134 -15.16 -4.45 -12.72
N LEU A 135 -15.55 -4.37 -11.45
CA LEU A 135 -16.94 -4.54 -11.04
C LEU A 135 -17.80 -3.28 -11.22
N LEU A 136 -17.18 -2.13 -11.48
CA LEU A 136 -17.89 -0.86 -11.71
C LEU A 136 -18.18 -0.58 -13.18
N ARG A 137 -17.74 -1.47 -14.07
CA ARG A 137 -18.07 -1.44 -15.51
C ARG A 137 -19.20 -2.40 -15.83
N ASP A 138 -19.85 -2.15 -16.96
CA ASP A 138 -20.84 -3.07 -17.51
C ASP A 138 -20.25 -4.47 -17.70
N THR A 139 -20.94 -5.48 -17.18
CA THR A 139 -20.51 -6.88 -17.21
C THR A 139 -20.35 -7.44 -18.62
N GLN A 140 -21.13 -6.92 -19.59
CA GLN A 140 -21.09 -7.38 -20.99
C GLN A 140 -19.84 -6.86 -21.73
N MET A 141 -19.27 -5.73 -21.30
CA MET A 141 -18.11 -5.07 -21.92
C MET A 141 -16.79 -5.29 -21.18
N SER A 142 -16.81 -6.02 -20.07
CA SER A 142 -15.67 -6.12 -19.19
C SER A 142 -14.71 -7.23 -19.61
N THR A 143 -13.65 -6.84 -20.30
CA THR A 143 -12.48 -7.67 -20.57
C THR A 143 -11.61 -7.77 -19.33
N PRO A 144 -10.85 -8.87 -19.14
CA PRO A 144 -9.86 -8.96 -18.08
C PRO A 144 -8.83 -7.83 -18.15
N LEU A 145 -8.46 -7.29 -16.97
CA LEU A 145 -7.47 -6.23 -16.82
C LEU A 145 -6.13 -6.81 -16.40
N GLU A 146 -5.04 -6.05 -16.66
CA GLU A 146 -3.69 -6.47 -16.31
C GLU A 146 -3.09 -5.62 -15.17
N ILE A 147 -2.21 -6.26 -14.39
CA ILE A 147 -1.46 -5.59 -13.32
C ILE A 147 -0.14 -5.11 -13.87
N HIS A 148 0.14 -3.84 -13.63
CA HIS A 148 1.39 -3.20 -13.94
C HIS A 148 2.10 -2.71 -12.68
N GLU A 149 3.38 -2.40 -12.82
CA GLU A 149 4.21 -1.81 -11.78
C GLU A 149 5.05 -0.69 -12.39
N ASP A 150 4.98 0.48 -11.81
CA ASP A 150 5.88 1.56 -12.12
C ASP A 150 6.57 2.12 -10.84
N ARG A 151 7.63 2.91 -11.03
CA ARG A 151 8.39 3.49 -9.91
C ARG A 151 7.62 4.57 -9.14
N LYS A 152 6.64 5.21 -9.77
CA LYS A 152 5.89 6.34 -9.20
C LYS A 152 4.62 5.89 -8.51
N ASN A 153 3.88 4.98 -9.13
CA ASN A 153 2.55 4.54 -8.69
C ASN A 153 2.59 3.20 -7.94
N GLY A 154 3.74 2.50 -7.97
CA GLY A 154 3.85 1.14 -7.43
C GLY A 154 3.06 0.15 -8.29
N ILE A 155 2.30 -0.73 -7.63
CA ILE A 155 1.46 -1.72 -8.29
C ILE A 155 0.07 -1.15 -8.52
N PHE A 156 -0.42 -1.23 -9.76
CA PHE A 156 -1.74 -0.77 -10.17
C PHE A 156 -2.36 -1.68 -11.23
N VAL A 157 -3.65 -1.58 -11.42
CA VAL A 157 -4.41 -2.28 -12.47
C VAL A 157 -4.68 -1.30 -13.60
N GLU A 158 -4.13 -1.58 -14.78
CA GLU A 158 -4.29 -0.70 -15.93
C GLU A 158 -5.76 -0.66 -16.39
N GLY A 159 -6.25 0.57 -16.59
CA GLY A 159 -7.62 0.79 -17.04
C GLY A 159 -8.72 0.49 -16.02
N LEU A 160 -8.40 0.27 -14.73
CA LEU A 160 -9.39 0.15 -13.67
C LEU A 160 -10.15 1.47 -13.48
N SER A 161 -11.47 1.39 -13.33
CA SER A 161 -12.30 2.55 -13.06
C SER A 161 -12.05 3.11 -11.65
N GLU A 162 -11.82 4.41 -11.57
CA GLU A 162 -11.73 5.17 -10.32
C GLU A 162 -12.77 6.27 -10.34
N TYR A 163 -13.75 6.20 -9.44
CA TYR A 163 -14.83 7.17 -9.35
C TYR A 163 -14.63 8.09 -8.16
N ALA A 164 -14.55 9.39 -8.41
CA ALA A 164 -14.60 10.38 -7.35
C ALA A 164 -15.99 10.40 -6.70
N VAL A 165 -16.07 10.17 -5.39
CA VAL A 165 -17.31 10.10 -4.62
C VAL A 165 -17.35 11.25 -3.62
N ARG A 166 -18.53 11.88 -3.50
CA ARG A 166 -18.74 13.07 -2.68
C ARG A 166 -19.56 12.82 -1.44
N SER A 167 -20.21 11.65 -1.36
CA SER A 167 -21.09 11.32 -0.26
C SER A 167 -21.06 9.84 0.10
N VAL A 168 -21.51 9.52 1.30
CA VAL A 168 -21.76 8.12 1.72
C VAL A 168 -22.67 7.41 0.73
N SER A 169 -23.73 8.11 0.25
CA SER A 169 -24.71 7.53 -0.69
C SER A 169 -24.04 7.14 -2.02
N ASP A 170 -23.22 8.01 -2.60
CA ASP A 170 -22.52 7.73 -3.86
C ASP A 170 -21.64 6.50 -3.74
N CYS A 171 -20.86 6.44 -2.65
CA CYS A 171 -19.93 5.33 -2.40
C CYS A 171 -20.69 4.00 -2.20
N LEU A 172 -21.79 4.01 -1.44
CA LEU A 172 -22.62 2.83 -1.23
C LEU A 172 -23.35 2.38 -2.49
N GLN A 173 -23.78 3.31 -3.35
CA GLN A 173 -24.37 2.97 -4.66
C GLN A 173 -23.37 2.25 -5.56
N LEU A 174 -22.12 2.72 -5.62
CA LEU A 174 -21.06 2.04 -6.36
C LEU A 174 -20.75 0.66 -5.78
N LEU A 175 -20.71 0.53 -4.46
CA LEU A 175 -20.54 -0.76 -3.79
C LEU A 175 -21.67 -1.72 -4.16
N GLN A 176 -22.92 -1.27 -4.15
CA GLN A 176 -24.09 -2.06 -4.53
C GLN A 176 -24.05 -2.46 -6.00
N CYS A 177 -23.73 -1.53 -6.90
CA CYS A 177 -23.57 -1.80 -8.32
C CYS A 177 -22.53 -2.90 -8.56
N GLY A 178 -21.38 -2.80 -7.91
CA GLY A 178 -20.32 -3.80 -8.02
C GLY A 178 -20.71 -5.17 -7.49
N GLU A 179 -21.44 -5.27 -6.38
CA GLU A 179 -21.96 -6.54 -5.87
C GLU A 179 -23.02 -7.15 -6.80
N GLN A 180 -23.88 -6.34 -7.39
CA GLN A 180 -24.83 -6.80 -8.42
C GLN A 180 -24.09 -7.34 -9.66
N ASN A 181 -23.08 -6.65 -10.14
CA ASN A 181 -22.26 -7.10 -11.25
C ASN A 181 -21.49 -8.39 -10.90
N ARG A 182 -21.01 -8.53 -9.66
CA ARG A 182 -20.40 -9.77 -9.16
C ARG A 182 -21.40 -10.93 -9.19
N ALA A 183 -22.63 -10.70 -8.74
CA ALA A 183 -23.69 -11.70 -8.75
C ALA A 183 -24.11 -12.11 -10.17
N VAL A 184 -24.26 -11.17 -11.10
CA VAL A 184 -24.59 -11.44 -12.52
C VAL A 184 -23.48 -12.29 -13.17
N ARG A 185 -22.21 -11.96 -12.96
CA ARG A 185 -21.09 -12.79 -13.45
C ARG A 185 -21.14 -14.19 -12.87
N SER A 186 -21.50 -14.32 -11.59
CA SER A 186 -21.62 -15.64 -10.93
C SER A 186 -22.65 -16.54 -11.62
N THR A 187 -23.78 -15.99 -12.08
CA THR A 187 -24.82 -16.76 -12.77
C THR A 187 -24.43 -17.15 -14.19
N HIS A 188 -23.80 -16.23 -14.94
CA HIS A 188 -23.38 -16.50 -16.32
C HIS A 188 -22.28 -17.55 -16.46
N MET A 189 -21.45 -17.72 -15.41
CA MET A 189 -20.28 -18.61 -15.46
C MET A 189 -20.37 -19.80 -14.50
N ASN A 190 -21.56 -20.12 -13.95
CA ASN A 190 -21.76 -21.13 -12.89
C ASN A 190 -20.86 -20.88 -11.66
N GLN A 191 -20.53 -19.62 -11.39
CA GLN A 191 -19.59 -19.22 -10.36
C GLN A 191 -20.33 -18.83 -9.10
N VAL A 192 -20.05 -19.52 -8.03
CA VAL A 192 -20.51 -19.12 -6.69
C VAL A 192 -19.59 -17.98 -6.19
N SER A 193 -20.14 -16.99 -5.48
CA SER A 193 -19.35 -15.89 -4.85
C SER A 193 -18.20 -16.41 -3.97
N SER A 194 -18.30 -17.65 -3.50
CA SER A 194 -17.25 -18.36 -2.73
C SER A 194 -15.99 -18.66 -3.54
N ARG A 195 -16.01 -18.53 -4.87
CA ARG A 195 -14.89 -18.89 -5.76
C ARG A 195 -14.13 -17.67 -6.32
N SER A 196 -14.53 -16.46 -5.97
CA SER A 196 -13.87 -15.23 -6.41
C SER A 196 -13.48 -14.36 -5.23
N HIS A 197 -12.37 -13.64 -5.37
CA HIS A 197 -11.99 -12.60 -4.42
C HIS A 197 -12.56 -11.26 -4.88
N SER A 198 -12.98 -10.42 -3.95
CA SER A 198 -13.34 -9.05 -4.25
C SER A 198 -12.50 -8.07 -3.42
N VAL A 199 -12.08 -6.99 -4.06
CA VAL A 199 -11.28 -5.93 -3.45
C VAL A 199 -11.98 -4.60 -3.68
N PHE A 200 -12.65 -4.09 -2.66
CA PHE A 200 -13.19 -2.73 -2.65
C PHE A 200 -12.10 -1.80 -2.16
N GLN A 201 -11.70 -0.86 -3.00
CA GLN A 201 -10.58 0.04 -2.75
C GLN A 201 -11.07 1.47 -2.63
N LEU A 202 -10.66 2.14 -1.55
CA LEU A 202 -10.82 3.56 -1.36
C LEU A 202 -9.46 4.24 -1.43
N LEU A 203 -9.39 5.35 -2.16
CA LEU A 203 -8.24 6.24 -2.22
C LEU A 203 -8.66 7.58 -1.62
N LEU A 204 -7.85 8.14 -0.73
CA LEU A 204 -8.05 9.46 -0.16
C LEU A 204 -6.86 10.34 -0.51
N GLU A 205 -7.14 11.43 -1.22
CA GLU A 205 -6.19 12.49 -1.47
C GLU A 205 -6.58 13.70 -0.61
N GLN A 206 -5.64 14.14 0.24
CA GLN A 206 -5.82 15.28 1.13
C GLN A 206 -4.78 16.34 0.75
N ARG A 207 -5.25 17.48 0.24
CA ARG A 207 -4.42 18.64 -0.09
C ARG A 207 -4.51 19.64 1.05
N ARG A 208 -3.42 19.80 1.78
CA ARG A 208 -3.31 20.74 2.90
C ARG A 208 -2.95 22.13 2.42
N LYS A 209 -3.27 23.13 3.22
CA LYS A 209 -2.96 24.55 2.94
C LYS A 209 -1.46 24.85 2.85
N ASP A 210 -0.62 24.01 3.43
CA ASP A 210 0.85 24.13 3.39
C ASP A 210 1.50 23.52 2.13
N GLY A 211 0.69 23.09 1.14
CA GLY A 211 1.14 22.43 -0.08
C GLY A 211 1.47 20.95 0.10
N THR A 212 1.23 20.39 1.28
CA THR A 212 1.40 18.95 1.54
C THR A 212 0.21 18.17 0.98
N VAL A 213 0.48 17.13 0.22
CA VAL A 213 -0.53 16.17 -0.29
C VAL A 213 -0.31 14.82 0.36
N LEU A 214 -1.32 14.33 1.08
CA LEU A 214 -1.37 12.97 1.59
C LEU A 214 -2.19 12.10 0.65
N LYS A 215 -1.65 10.93 0.27
CA LYS A 215 -2.36 9.94 -0.55
C LYS A 215 -2.38 8.61 0.19
N SER A 216 -3.54 8.16 0.59
CA SER A 216 -3.72 6.88 1.26
C SER A 216 -4.65 5.96 0.48
N LYS A 217 -4.44 4.65 0.66
CA LYS A 217 -5.20 3.58 0.03
C LYS A 217 -5.77 2.67 1.11
N PHE A 218 -7.05 2.35 1.02
CA PHE A 218 -7.70 1.37 1.91
C PHE A 218 -8.29 0.23 1.10
N ASN A 219 -7.70 -0.95 1.22
CA ASN A 219 -8.19 -2.17 0.58
C ASN A 219 -9.08 -2.93 1.57
N LEU A 220 -10.33 -3.15 1.18
CA LEU A 220 -11.31 -3.93 1.91
C LEU A 220 -11.60 -5.19 1.09
N VAL A 221 -11.12 -6.35 1.58
CA VAL A 221 -11.00 -7.56 0.77
C VAL A 221 -11.87 -8.69 1.33
N ASP A 222 -12.78 -9.19 0.50
CA ASP A 222 -13.54 -10.43 0.75
C ASP A 222 -12.93 -11.55 -0.10
N LEU A 223 -12.24 -12.49 0.56
CA LEU A 223 -11.55 -13.58 -0.11
C LEU A 223 -12.49 -14.74 -0.45
N ALA A 224 -12.15 -15.52 -1.46
CA ALA A 224 -12.77 -16.80 -1.76
C ALA A 224 -12.64 -17.77 -0.56
N GLY A 225 -13.37 -18.87 -0.59
CA GLY A 225 -13.31 -19.91 0.45
C GLY A 225 -11.94 -20.57 0.53
N SER A 226 -11.43 -20.74 1.76
CA SER A 226 -10.09 -21.32 2.00
C SER A 226 -10.08 -22.85 2.10
N GLU A 227 -11.23 -23.48 2.00
CA GLU A 227 -11.40 -24.92 2.06
C GLU A 227 -10.73 -25.63 0.89
N LYS A 228 -10.21 -26.84 1.16
CA LYS A 228 -9.68 -27.72 0.13
C LYS A 228 -10.83 -28.38 -0.62
N TRP A 229 -10.84 -28.18 -1.93
CA TRP A 229 -11.80 -28.85 -2.78
C TRP A 229 -11.33 -30.28 -3.08
N ASN A 230 -12.18 -31.26 -2.81
CA ASN A 230 -11.92 -32.65 -3.20
C ASN A 230 -12.22 -32.80 -4.69
N MET A 231 -11.20 -33.09 -5.49
CA MET A 231 -11.35 -33.40 -6.91
C MET A 231 -11.95 -34.80 -7.05
N GLY A 232 -13.25 -34.89 -7.38
CA GLY A 232 -13.89 -36.17 -7.73
C GLY A 232 -13.46 -36.60 -9.13
N ALA A 233 -13.42 -37.92 -9.35
CA ALA A 233 -12.98 -38.52 -10.61
C ALA A 233 -13.84 -38.19 -11.87
N GLU A 234 -14.97 -37.52 -11.70
CA GLU A 234 -15.93 -37.18 -12.79
C GLU A 234 -15.97 -35.71 -13.15
N MET A 235 -14.99 -34.89 -12.71
CA MET A 235 -14.98 -33.45 -13.00
C MET A 235 -14.48 -33.15 -14.41
N GLN A 236 -15.15 -32.20 -15.08
CA GLN A 236 -14.70 -31.68 -16.39
C GLN A 236 -13.39 -30.88 -16.21
N ASP A 237 -12.49 -30.94 -17.20
CA ASP A 237 -11.16 -30.28 -17.17
C ASP A 237 -11.25 -28.79 -16.86
N HIS A 238 -12.29 -28.09 -17.31
CA HIS A 238 -12.52 -26.68 -17.00
C HIS A 238 -12.73 -26.42 -15.49
N HIS A 239 -13.51 -27.26 -14.82
CA HIS A 239 -13.74 -27.15 -13.36
C HIS A 239 -12.48 -27.47 -12.57
N ILE A 240 -11.66 -28.40 -13.06
CA ILE A 240 -10.36 -28.75 -12.43
C ILE A 240 -9.42 -27.54 -12.51
N SER A 241 -9.31 -26.90 -13.67
CA SER A 241 -8.50 -25.71 -13.86
C SER A 241 -8.96 -24.53 -12.98
N GLU A 242 -10.28 -24.28 -12.94
CA GLU A 242 -10.87 -23.25 -12.07
C GLU A 242 -10.52 -23.46 -10.61
N MET A 243 -10.76 -24.66 -10.08
CA MET A 243 -10.48 -24.98 -8.68
C MET A 243 -8.98 -24.88 -8.35
N THR A 244 -8.13 -25.32 -9.28
CA THR A 244 -6.69 -25.21 -9.16
C THR A 244 -6.26 -23.73 -9.02
N ASN A 245 -6.81 -22.83 -9.82
CA ASN A 245 -6.48 -21.41 -9.80
C ASN A 245 -7.01 -20.69 -8.55
N ILE A 246 -8.21 -21.05 -8.06
CA ILE A 246 -8.73 -20.51 -6.79
C ILE A 246 -7.85 -20.95 -5.62
N ASN A 247 -7.50 -22.23 -5.55
CA ASN A 247 -6.59 -22.75 -4.54
C ASN A 247 -5.19 -22.15 -4.67
N LEU A 248 -4.71 -21.90 -5.89
CA LEU A 248 -3.41 -21.29 -6.15
C LEU A 248 -3.30 -19.92 -5.50
N SER A 249 -4.29 -19.04 -5.68
CA SER A 249 -4.29 -17.69 -5.13
C SER A 249 -4.20 -17.68 -3.60
N LEU A 250 -5.04 -18.48 -2.91
CA LEU A 250 -5.05 -18.60 -1.45
C LEU A 250 -3.80 -19.30 -0.92
N HIS A 251 -3.34 -20.36 -1.61
CA HIS A 251 -2.10 -21.04 -1.26
C HIS A 251 -0.89 -20.10 -1.39
N THR A 252 -0.88 -19.26 -2.44
CA THR A 252 0.20 -18.28 -2.64
C THR A 252 0.20 -17.19 -1.57
N ILE A 253 -0.97 -16.72 -1.09
CA ILE A 253 -1.03 -15.86 0.11
C ILE A 253 -0.35 -16.56 1.30
N GLY A 254 -0.68 -17.82 1.55
CA GLY A 254 -0.09 -18.61 2.64
C GLY A 254 1.44 -18.74 2.51
N ARG A 255 1.96 -18.93 1.30
CA ARG A 255 3.41 -18.96 0.99
C ARG A 255 4.06 -17.60 1.20
N CYS A 256 3.42 -16.51 0.76
CA CYS A 256 3.91 -15.15 0.99
C CYS A 256 4.00 -14.84 2.49
N ILE A 257 2.95 -15.14 3.26
CA ILE A 257 2.93 -14.95 4.72
C ILE A 257 4.02 -15.79 5.40
N ALA A 258 4.21 -17.04 4.99
CA ALA A 258 5.26 -17.90 5.54
C ALA A 258 6.67 -17.34 5.26
N ALA A 259 6.92 -16.88 4.03
CA ALA A 259 8.18 -16.24 3.65
C ALA A 259 8.43 -14.93 4.41
N LEU A 260 7.40 -14.10 4.58
CA LEU A 260 7.48 -12.84 5.32
C LEU A 260 7.71 -13.07 6.82
N SER A 261 7.00 -14.02 7.42
CA SER A 261 7.20 -14.42 8.81
C SER A 261 8.61 -14.94 9.06
N SER A 262 9.19 -15.72 8.13
CA SER A 262 10.60 -16.17 8.18
C SER A 262 11.56 -14.98 8.07
N LYS A 263 11.31 -14.00 7.19
CA LYS A 263 12.14 -12.78 7.09
C LYS A 263 12.13 -11.98 8.39
N SER A 264 10.99 -11.87 9.07
CA SER A 264 10.87 -11.18 10.36
C SER A 264 11.72 -11.82 11.46
N THR A 265 12.09 -13.09 11.31
CA THR A 265 12.97 -13.83 12.22
C THR A 265 14.42 -13.97 11.72
N GLY A 266 14.82 -13.21 10.70
CA GLY A 266 16.19 -13.18 10.17
C GLY A 266 16.44 -14.13 9.00
N GLY A 267 15.43 -14.83 8.49
CA GLY A 267 15.54 -15.65 7.28
C GLY A 267 15.71 -14.82 6.01
N SER A 268 16.48 -15.32 5.06
CA SER A 268 16.59 -14.75 3.70
C SER A 268 15.78 -15.61 2.74
N GLY A 269 14.86 -15.01 2.00
CA GLY A 269 14.07 -15.76 1.02
C GLY A 269 13.27 -14.83 0.10
N HIS A 270 13.02 -15.29 -1.12
CA HIS A 270 12.13 -14.61 -2.06
C HIS A 270 10.67 -14.78 -1.62
N VAL A 271 9.89 -13.71 -1.65
CA VAL A 271 8.45 -13.76 -1.41
C VAL A 271 7.73 -13.89 -2.74
N PRO A 272 6.94 -14.95 -2.96
CA PRO A 272 6.40 -15.30 -4.29
C PRO A 272 5.15 -14.49 -4.65
N TYR A 273 5.24 -13.15 -4.65
CA TYR A 273 4.09 -12.29 -4.95
C TYR A 273 3.56 -12.46 -6.39
N ARG A 274 4.43 -12.82 -7.33
CA ARG A 274 4.10 -12.94 -8.76
C ARG A 274 3.44 -14.26 -9.13
N ASP A 275 3.35 -15.21 -8.21
CA ASP A 275 2.77 -16.52 -8.47
C ASP A 275 1.23 -16.48 -8.55
N SER A 276 0.57 -15.35 -8.17
CA SER A 276 -0.87 -15.13 -8.33
C SER A 276 -1.17 -13.64 -8.53
N LYS A 277 -2.21 -13.35 -9.32
CA LYS A 277 -2.72 -11.97 -9.51
C LYS A 277 -3.15 -11.34 -8.17
N LEU A 278 -3.75 -12.14 -7.27
CA LEU A 278 -4.16 -11.68 -5.94
C LEU A 278 -2.97 -11.22 -5.10
N THR A 279 -1.93 -12.05 -4.97
CA THR A 279 -0.73 -11.70 -4.18
C THR A 279 0.07 -10.58 -4.83
N ARG A 280 0.03 -10.47 -6.15
CA ARG A 280 0.63 -9.36 -6.87
C ARG A 280 -0.09 -8.05 -6.58
N LEU A 281 -1.43 -8.02 -6.66
CA LEU A 281 -2.25 -6.85 -6.35
C LEU A 281 -2.09 -6.42 -4.87
N LEU A 282 -2.03 -7.39 -3.96
CA LEU A 282 -1.93 -7.16 -2.52
C LEU A 282 -0.48 -7.15 -2.00
N GLN A 283 0.53 -7.03 -2.86
CA GLN A 283 1.94 -7.09 -2.46
C GLN A 283 2.28 -6.09 -1.36
N ASP A 284 1.84 -4.82 -1.51
CA ASP A 284 2.06 -3.78 -0.52
C ASP A 284 1.30 -4.06 0.79
N SER A 285 0.15 -4.71 0.69
CA SER A 285 -0.66 -5.12 1.83
C SER A 285 -0.03 -6.26 2.64
N LEU A 286 0.68 -7.17 1.99
CA LEU A 286 1.25 -8.35 2.64
C LEU A 286 2.62 -8.09 3.30
N GLY A 287 3.42 -7.16 2.77
CA GLY A 287 4.76 -6.93 3.31
C GLY A 287 5.40 -5.60 2.93
N GLY A 288 4.60 -4.66 2.40
CA GLY A 288 5.02 -3.32 2.01
C GLY A 288 4.58 -2.23 2.99
N ASN A 289 4.38 -1.01 2.47
CA ASN A 289 4.01 0.17 3.27
C ASN A 289 2.50 0.21 3.57
N THR A 290 1.97 -0.79 4.25
CA THR A 290 0.53 -0.90 4.54
C THR A 290 0.28 -1.50 5.92
N LYS A 291 -0.62 -0.88 6.70
CA LYS A 291 -1.14 -1.48 7.95
C LYS A 291 -2.20 -2.51 7.58
N THR A 292 -1.92 -3.77 7.84
CA THR A 292 -2.81 -4.87 7.43
C THR A 292 -3.37 -5.58 8.65
N LYS A 293 -4.70 -5.76 8.68
CA LYS A 293 -5.40 -6.62 9.64
C LYS A 293 -6.12 -7.76 8.91
N ILE A 294 -6.14 -8.92 9.52
CA ILE A 294 -6.78 -10.13 9.02
C ILE A 294 -7.90 -10.53 9.98
N ILE A 295 -9.09 -10.76 9.45
CA ILE A 295 -10.19 -11.36 10.19
C ILE A 295 -10.30 -12.81 9.74
N ALA A 296 -9.92 -13.72 10.63
CA ALA A 296 -10.08 -15.14 10.42
C ALA A 296 -11.48 -15.57 10.84
N THR A 297 -12.29 -16.06 9.90
CA THR A 297 -13.64 -16.53 10.16
C THR A 297 -13.68 -18.04 10.23
N LEU A 298 -14.31 -18.58 11.27
CA LEU A 298 -14.34 -20.02 11.55
C LEU A 298 -15.78 -20.54 11.51
N SER A 299 -15.95 -21.79 11.08
CA SER A 299 -17.22 -22.49 11.21
C SER A 299 -17.26 -23.26 12.53
N PRO A 300 -18.35 -23.16 13.31
CA PRO A 300 -18.53 -23.97 14.52
C PRO A 300 -18.96 -25.40 14.23
N SER A 301 -19.21 -25.79 12.97
CA SER A 301 -19.62 -27.12 12.57
C SER A 301 -18.53 -28.13 12.80
N LEU A 302 -18.88 -29.32 13.29
CA LEU A 302 -17.95 -30.42 13.52
C LEU A 302 -17.28 -30.89 12.22
N ASP A 303 -18.00 -30.88 11.12
CA ASP A 303 -17.50 -31.29 9.81
C ASP A 303 -16.44 -30.33 9.24
N CYS A 304 -16.33 -29.14 9.84
CA CYS A 304 -15.44 -28.06 9.41
C CYS A 304 -14.23 -27.84 10.33
N VAL A 305 -13.97 -28.76 11.26
CA VAL A 305 -12.91 -28.58 12.28
C VAL A 305 -11.52 -28.53 11.64
N GLU A 306 -11.22 -29.37 10.66
CA GLU A 306 -9.92 -29.38 10.00
C GLU A 306 -9.65 -28.07 9.26
N GLU A 307 -10.65 -27.54 8.56
CA GLU A 307 -10.56 -26.25 7.87
C GLU A 307 -10.43 -25.09 8.87
N SER A 308 -11.14 -25.14 10.00
CA SER A 308 -10.99 -24.18 11.10
C SER A 308 -9.59 -24.20 11.69
N ILE A 309 -9.00 -25.39 11.90
CA ILE A 309 -7.60 -25.53 12.34
C ILE A 309 -6.62 -24.97 11.30
N SER A 310 -6.86 -25.23 10.02
CA SER A 310 -6.04 -24.68 8.93
C SER A 310 -6.07 -23.15 8.92
N THR A 311 -7.26 -22.56 9.09
CA THR A 311 -7.47 -21.10 9.19
C THR A 311 -6.76 -20.50 10.40
N LEU A 312 -6.83 -21.16 11.57
CA LEU A 312 -6.10 -20.73 12.78
C LEU A 312 -4.59 -20.75 12.58
N LYS A 313 -4.05 -21.81 11.98
CA LYS A 313 -2.62 -21.92 11.66
C LYS A 313 -2.16 -20.84 10.67
N PHE A 314 -3.02 -20.47 9.71
CA PHE A 314 -2.75 -19.37 8.80
C PHE A 314 -2.68 -18.04 9.56
N ALA A 315 -3.68 -17.74 10.39
CA ALA A 315 -3.73 -16.52 11.19
C ALA A 315 -2.55 -16.42 12.19
N ASP A 316 -2.15 -17.54 12.81
CA ASP A 316 -0.98 -17.58 13.70
C ASP A 316 0.34 -17.28 12.99
N ARG A 317 0.48 -17.68 11.73
CA ARG A 317 1.64 -17.28 10.91
C ARG A 317 1.57 -15.81 10.51
N ALA A 318 0.38 -15.32 10.15
CA ALA A 318 0.19 -13.95 9.69
C ALA A 318 0.53 -12.91 10.77
N LYS A 319 0.16 -13.16 12.03
CA LYS A 319 0.48 -12.23 13.13
C LYS A 319 1.99 -12.07 13.43
N LYS A 320 2.84 -12.96 12.90
CA LYS A 320 4.31 -12.89 13.05
C LYS A 320 4.97 -12.00 11.99
N VAL A 321 4.22 -11.56 10.98
CA VAL A 321 4.75 -10.67 9.94
C VAL A 321 4.89 -9.26 10.51
N MET A 322 6.10 -8.73 10.48
CA MET A 322 6.39 -7.37 10.91
C MET A 322 6.61 -6.48 9.70
N VAL A 323 5.96 -5.32 9.66
CA VAL A 323 6.10 -4.32 8.60
C VAL A 323 6.39 -2.95 9.20
N MET A 324 7.22 -2.17 8.52
CA MET A 324 7.43 -0.76 8.85
C MET A 324 6.57 0.09 7.93
N VAL A 325 5.63 0.86 8.50
CA VAL A 325 4.72 1.69 7.73
C VAL A 325 5.07 3.18 7.87
N ARG A 326 4.89 3.91 6.78
CA ARG A 326 5.13 5.36 6.70
C ARG A 326 3.90 6.05 6.12
N VAL A 327 3.69 7.30 6.53
CA VAL A 327 2.69 8.18 5.90
C VAL A 327 3.10 8.45 4.46
N ASN A 328 2.14 8.41 3.55
CA ASN A 328 2.37 8.72 2.13
C ASN A 328 2.20 10.24 1.94
N GLU A 329 3.23 10.98 2.25
CA GLU A 329 3.30 12.42 2.14
C GLU A 329 4.08 12.81 0.88
N GLN A 330 3.50 13.66 0.07
CA GLN A 330 4.13 14.29 -1.08
C GLN A 330 4.01 15.81 -0.92
N ARG A 331 5.03 16.56 -1.29
CA ARG A 331 4.90 18.02 -1.43
C ARG A 331 4.62 18.34 -2.88
N GLU A 332 3.59 19.12 -3.12
CA GLU A 332 3.38 19.71 -4.44
C GLU A 332 4.55 20.67 -4.70
N ILE A 333 5.38 20.32 -5.65
CA ILE A 333 6.47 21.19 -6.09
C ILE A 333 5.83 22.18 -7.05
N ASP A 334 6.02 23.47 -6.79
CA ASP A 334 5.56 24.55 -7.67
C ASP A 334 5.99 24.27 -9.12
N PRO A 335 5.07 24.18 -10.08
CA PRO A 335 5.41 23.97 -11.48
C PRO A 335 6.44 24.94 -12.02
N ALA A 336 6.38 26.21 -11.63
CA ALA A 336 7.35 27.25 -12.00
C ALA A 336 8.76 26.94 -11.44
N TYR A 337 8.84 26.34 -10.25
CA TYR A 337 10.11 25.88 -9.68
C TYR A 337 10.66 24.66 -10.41
N VAL A 338 9.80 23.74 -10.86
CA VAL A 338 10.19 22.58 -11.68
C VAL A 338 10.72 23.04 -13.03
N GLU A 339 10.05 23.98 -13.69
CA GLU A 339 10.46 24.54 -14.97
C GLU A 339 11.83 25.23 -14.86
N LYS A 340 12.03 26.03 -13.82
CA LYS A 340 13.32 26.64 -13.52
C LYS A 340 14.43 25.62 -13.28
N LEU A 341 14.15 24.54 -12.54
CA LEU A 341 15.11 23.46 -12.34
C LEU A 341 15.43 22.69 -13.63
N GLN A 342 14.45 22.54 -14.51
CA GLN A 342 14.65 21.93 -15.83
C GLN A 342 15.53 22.80 -16.72
N GLU A 343 15.30 24.12 -16.73
CA GLU A 343 16.16 25.07 -17.44
C GLU A 343 17.61 25.05 -16.91
N GLU A 344 17.78 25.07 -15.58
CA GLU A 344 19.11 24.97 -14.96
C GLU A 344 19.82 23.63 -15.32
N LEU A 345 19.06 22.54 -15.36
CA LEU A 345 19.59 21.21 -15.70
C LEU A 345 20.01 21.14 -17.17
N GLU A 346 19.27 21.76 -18.07
CA GLU A 346 19.60 21.83 -19.49
C GLU A 346 20.85 22.70 -19.74
N GLN A 347 20.95 23.82 -19.05
CA GLN A 347 22.15 24.68 -19.08
C GLN A 347 23.39 23.93 -18.57
N LEU A 348 23.27 23.19 -17.46
CA LEU A 348 24.35 22.37 -16.94
C LEU A 348 24.76 21.22 -17.89
N ARG A 349 23.80 20.62 -18.56
CA ARG A 349 24.07 19.58 -19.59
C ARG A 349 24.85 20.15 -20.77
N GLU A 350 24.48 21.35 -21.22
CA GLU A 350 25.18 22.01 -22.30
C GLU A 350 26.63 22.38 -21.90
N VAL A 351 26.85 22.89 -20.70
CA VAL A 351 28.19 23.14 -20.16
C VAL A 351 29.02 21.85 -20.12
N VAL A 352 28.44 20.75 -19.63
CA VAL A 352 29.14 19.43 -19.62
C VAL A 352 29.42 18.95 -21.02
N ARG A 353 28.56 19.18 -22.01
CA ARG A 353 28.75 18.84 -23.40
C ARG A 353 29.93 19.63 -24.00
N LEU A 354 29.97 20.95 -23.77
CA LEU A 354 31.07 21.80 -24.22
C LEU A 354 32.40 21.41 -23.57
N LEU A 355 32.40 20.99 -22.30
CA LEU A 355 33.62 20.51 -21.63
C LEU A 355 34.08 19.12 -22.06
N ARG A 356 33.18 18.33 -22.69
CA ARG A 356 33.49 16.97 -23.22
C ARG A 356 33.86 16.97 -24.69
N LEU A 357 33.75 18.10 -25.41
CA LEU A 357 34.26 18.17 -26.77
C LEU A 357 35.79 17.99 -26.70
N PRO A 358 36.36 16.99 -27.40
CA PRO A 358 37.80 16.86 -27.48
C PRO A 358 38.35 18.13 -28.14
N THR A 359 39.31 18.77 -27.49
CA THR A 359 40.17 19.74 -28.14
C THR A 359 40.88 18.96 -29.23
N SER A 360 40.36 19.07 -30.46
CA SER A 360 41.02 18.54 -31.64
C SER A 360 42.32 19.29 -31.83
N GLY A 361 43.42 18.65 -31.49
CA GLY A 361 44.75 19.22 -31.70
C GLY A 361 45.81 18.38 -31.07
N SER A 362 46.25 17.32 -31.77
CA SER A 362 47.63 17.00 -32.09
C SER A 362 47.82 15.51 -32.29
N GLU A 363 47.84 15.12 -33.53
CA GLU A 363 48.74 14.12 -34.08
C GLU A 363 48.73 14.28 -35.61
N ALA A 364 49.68 15.01 -36.13
CA ALA A 364 50.30 14.80 -37.42
C ALA A 364 51.43 15.84 -37.63
N GLU A 365 52.50 15.31 -37.99
CA GLU A 365 53.82 15.88 -38.26
C GLU A 365 53.79 16.94 -39.36
N ASP A 366 54.76 17.87 -39.20
CA ASP A 366 55.58 18.61 -40.19
C ASP A 366 54.98 19.74 -41.02
N GLU A 367 55.77 20.83 -40.90
CA GLU A 367 56.14 21.90 -41.82
C GLU A 367 55.37 23.21 -41.89
N SER A 368 56.11 24.19 -41.43
CA SER A 368 56.29 25.58 -41.95
C SER A 368 55.23 26.66 -41.72
N GLU A 369 55.75 27.64 -41.00
CA GLU A 369 55.67 29.11 -41.19
C GLU A 369 54.36 29.86 -40.98
N SER A 370 54.51 30.76 -40.04
CA SER A 370 54.01 32.16 -39.97
C SER A 370 52.64 32.44 -39.37
N GLY A 371 52.69 33.16 -38.27
CA GLY A 371 51.86 34.36 -38.09
C GLY A 371 50.69 34.31 -37.11
N ASN A 372 50.97 34.68 -35.90
CA ASN A 372 50.23 35.66 -35.09
C ASN A 372 48.77 35.43 -34.66
N ASN A 373 48.57 35.56 -33.33
CA ASN A 373 47.37 35.96 -32.62
C ASN A 373 46.25 34.93 -32.44
N ASN A 374 46.27 34.24 -31.27
CA ASN A 374 45.06 33.87 -30.52
C ASN A 374 45.36 33.35 -29.10
N ASP A 375 46.06 34.14 -28.26
CA ASP A 375 46.38 33.78 -26.86
C ASP A 375 45.26 34.14 -25.87
N THR A 376 44.13 34.71 -26.31
CA THR A 376 43.07 35.20 -25.37
C THR A 376 41.92 34.22 -25.09
N HIS A 377 41.77 33.16 -25.90
CA HIS A 377 40.67 32.19 -25.69
C HIS A 377 41.04 31.03 -24.76
N ASP A 378 42.30 30.71 -24.56
CA ASP A 378 42.74 29.54 -23.77
C ASP A 378 42.82 29.86 -22.27
N GLU A 379 43.16 31.10 -21.90
CA GLU A 379 43.17 31.54 -20.49
C GLU A 379 41.76 31.62 -19.89
N ALA A 380 40.76 32.05 -20.64
CA ALA A 380 39.36 32.08 -20.17
C ALA A 380 38.77 30.68 -19.95
N SER A 381 39.08 29.73 -20.84
CA SER A 381 38.68 28.32 -20.73
C SER A 381 39.34 27.62 -19.54
N THR A 382 40.63 27.87 -19.30
CA THR A 382 41.37 27.32 -18.18
C THR A 382 40.92 27.88 -16.85
N GLY A 383 40.60 29.17 -16.77
CA GLY A 383 40.05 29.84 -15.60
C GLY A 383 38.65 29.34 -15.25
N LEU A 384 37.79 29.08 -16.26
CA LEU A 384 36.46 28.52 -16.07
C LEU A 384 36.49 27.07 -15.56
N LYS A 385 37.39 26.23 -16.14
CA LYS A 385 37.63 24.85 -15.71
C LYS A 385 38.07 24.80 -14.24
N ALA A 386 39.03 25.64 -13.85
CA ALA A 386 39.53 25.73 -12.47
C ALA A 386 38.43 26.19 -11.49
N ARG A 387 37.54 27.09 -11.92
CA ARG A 387 36.43 27.59 -11.10
C ARG A 387 35.33 26.51 -10.94
N VAL A 388 35.01 25.75 -11.99
CA VAL A 388 34.06 24.64 -11.94
C VAL A 388 34.57 23.52 -11.01
N VAL A 389 35.86 23.14 -11.11
CA VAL A 389 36.47 22.14 -10.24
C VAL A 389 36.42 22.58 -8.77
N ARG A 390 36.68 23.86 -8.49
CA ARG A 390 36.62 24.41 -7.13
C ARG A 390 35.19 24.39 -6.57
N LEU A 391 34.19 24.73 -7.36
CA LEU A 391 32.78 24.73 -6.98
C LEU A 391 32.21 23.31 -6.80
N VAL A 392 32.65 22.34 -7.60
CA VAL A 392 32.33 20.92 -7.42
C VAL A 392 32.92 20.39 -6.11
N HIS A 393 34.15 20.79 -5.79
CA HIS A 393 34.80 20.42 -4.53
C HIS A 393 34.06 21.03 -3.32
N GLU A 394 33.74 22.33 -3.37
CA GLU A 394 32.98 23.05 -2.33
C GLU A 394 31.57 22.46 -2.12
N ASN A 395 30.87 22.09 -3.20
CA ASN A 395 29.57 21.40 -3.12
C ASN A 395 29.67 19.99 -2.52
N THR A 396 30.78 19.28 -2.76
CA THR A 396 31.01 17.95 -2.18
C THR A 396 31.29 18.06 -0.68
N GLU A 397 32.04 19.06 -0.26
CA GLU A 397 32.27 19.34 1.17
C GLU A 397 30.98 19.79 1.88
N LEU A 398 30.16 20.65 1.26
CA LEU A 398 28.88 21.07 1.82
C LEU A 398 27.89 19.91 1.95
N LYS A 399 27.86 18.98 0.98
CA LYS A 399 27.07 17.74 1.10
C LYS A 399 27.54 16.88 2.26
N HIS A 400 28.84 16.72 2.42
CA HIS A 400 29.41 15.92 3.51
C HIS A 400 29.11 16.53 4.90
N GLN A 401 29.18 17.85 5.00
CA GLN A 401 28.79 18.58 6.23
C GLN A 401 27.29 18.45 6.52
N SER A 402 26.45 18.54 5.49
CA SER A 402 24.99 18.36 5.58
C SER A 402 24.63 16.95 6.07
N GLU A 403 25.24 15.91 5.51
CA GLU A 403 25.02 14.53 5.94
C GLU A 403 25.52 14.27 7.38
N LYS A 404 26.62 14.89 7.77
CA LYS A 404 27.12 14.82 9.15
C LYS A 404 26.16 15.46 10.15
N GLN A 405 25.61 16.63 9.82
CA GLN A 405 24.62 17.33 10.64
C GLN A 405 23.30 16.55 10.72
N GLN A 406 22.89 15.91 9.62
CA GLN A 406 21.69 15.08 9.60
C GLN A 406 21.82 13.84 10.49
N ARG A 407 23.00 13.19 10.51
CA ARG A 407 23.32 12.08 11.43
C ARG A 407 23.35 12.53 12.88
N GLU A 408 23.80 13.73 13.15
CA GLU A 408 23.84 14.30 14.50
C GLU A 408 22.45 14.67 15.02
N LEU A 409 21.61 15.24 14.15
CA LEU A 409 20.17 15.46 14.41
C LEU A 409 19.41 14.15 14.66
N GLU A 410 19.73 13.11 13.94
CA GLU A 410 19.11 11.79 14.10
C GLU A 410 19.53 11.12 15.42
N LYS A 411 20.79 11.27 15.83
CA LYS A 411 21.27 10.85 17.16
C LYS A 411 20.61 11.61 18.31
N LEU A 412 20.42 12.93 18.16
CA LEU A 412 19.73 13.75 19.17
C LEU A 412 18.23 13.40 19.26
N ARG A 413 17.58 13.06 18.15
CA ARG A 413 16.20 12.56 18.13
C ARG A 413 16.06 11.18 18.79
N GLN A 414 17.02 10.30 18.64
CA GLN A 414 17.02 8.98 19.29
C GLN A 414 17.30 9.07 20.81
N GLN A 415 17.96 10.12 21.30
CA GLN A 415 18.20 10.38 22.72
C GLN A 415 17.03 11.06 23.44
N GLN A 416 16.00 11.53 22.71
CA GLN A 416 14.76 12.08 23.28
C GLN A 416 13.78 10.95 23.62
N SER A 417 14.04 10.23 24.71
CA SER A 417 13.02 9.46 25.44
C SER A 417 12.02 10.43 26.10
N PRO A 418 10.74 10.06 26.31
CA PRO A 418 9.75 10.94 26.92
C PRO A 418 10.13 11.26 28.38
N GLY A 419 10.79 12.39 28.57
CA GLY A 419 11.30 12.87 29.89
C GLY A 419 12.49 13.82 29.78
N GLY A 420 12.99 14.16 28.60
CA GLY A 420 14.20 14.97 28.41
C GLY A 420 13.96 16.48 28.51
N SER A 421 14.98 17.15 29.08
CA SER A 421 15.11 18.57 29.42
C SER A 421 14.85 19.55 28.27
N PRO A 422 14.30 20.76 28.52
CA PRO A 422 13.99 21.81 27.51
C PRO A 422 15.20 22.32 26.71
N MET A 423 16.45 22.08 27.15
CA MET A 423 17.67 22.51 26.44
C MET A 423 17.90 21.78 25.10
N ALA A 424 17.50 20.52 25.00
CA ALA A 424 17.70 19.71 23.77
C ALA A 424 16.79 20.16 22.60
N SER A 425 15.63 20.70 22.91
CA SER A 425 14.66 21.23 21.95
C SER A 425 15.18 22.49 21.24
N ASN A 426 15.87 23.36 21.95
CA ASN A 426 16.40 24.61 21.36
C ASN A 426 17.60 24.33 20.45
N LEU A 427 18.47 23.38 20.81
CA LEU A 427 19.62 23.00 20.00
C LEU A 427 19.21 22.35 18.66
N ALA A 428 18.15 21.55 18.67
CA ALA A 428 17.59 20.93 17.46
C ALA A 428 16.96 21.98 16.51
N ALA A 429 16.33 23.02 17.07
CA ALA A 429 15.76 24.12 16.28
C ALA A 429 16.87 24.98 15.66
N ASP A 430 17.94 25.28 16.41
CA ASP A 430 19.08 26.04 15.93
C ASP A 430 19.85 25.31 14.81
N LEU A 431 20.02 23.99 14.92
CA LEU A 431 20.64 23.15 13.89
C LEU A 431 19.76 23.08 12.62
N GLN A 432 18.43 23.08 12.73
CA GLN A 432 17.53 23.15 11.57
C GLN A 432 17.64 24.49 10.83
N ILE A 433 17.76 25.60 11.57
CA ILE A 433 17.94 26.94 10.99
C ILE A 433 19.31 27.04 10.29
N LEU A 434 20.37 26.47 10.85
CA LEU A 434 21.70 26.41 10.25
C LEU A 434 21.70 25.57 8.99
N HIS A 435 21.04 24.41 9.00
CA HIS A 435 20.89 23.55 7.84
C HIS A 435 20.15 24.26 6.69
N ALA A 436 19.04 24.94 6.98
CA ALA A 436 18.29 25.73 5.99
C ALA A 436 19.11 26.89 5.41
N LYS A 437 19.96 27.52 6.19
CA LYS A 437 20.89 28.56 5.73
C LYS A 437 22.02 28.00 4.85
N GLN A 438 22.54 26.82 5.15
CA GLN A 438 23.57 26.16 4.35
C GLN A 438 23.04 25.67 2.99
N VAL A 439 21.84 25.09 2.96
CA VAL A 439 21.15 24.69 1.74
C VAL A 439 20.90 25.93 0.83
N ARG A 440 20.49 27.07 1.40
CA ARG A 440 20.36 28.34 0.63
C ARG A 440 21.70 28.86 0.09
N ARG A 441 22.81 28.69 0.82
CA ARG A 441 24.16 29.08 0.35
C ARG A 441 24.65 28.20 -0.82
N SER A 442 24.41 26.90 -0.78
CA SER A 442 24.77 26.00 -1.88
C SER A 442 23.99 26.33 -3.17
N HIS A 443 22.73 26.74 -3.07
CA HIS A 443 21.92 27.17 -4.20
C HIS A 443 22.37 28.52 -4.79
N SER A 444 22.76 29.48 -3.96
CA SER A 444 23.22 30.79 -4.44
C SER A 444 24.63 30.73 -5.08
N SER A 445 25.46 29.75 -4.73
CA SER A 445 26.77 29.54 -5.36
C SER A 445 26.67 28.95 -6.77
N VAL A 446 25.61 28.15 -7.05
CA VAL A 446 25.32 27.62 -8.39
C VAL A 446 24.71 28.68 -9.29
N ALA A 447 23.81 29.52 -8.74
CA ALA A 447 23.18 30.62 -9.48
C ALA A 447 24.18 31.71 -9.91
N ALA A 448 25.27 31.92 -9.17
CA ALA A 448 26.33 32.88 -9.52
C ALA A 448 27.20 32.45 -10.72
N LEU A 449 27.12 31.16 -11.13
CA LEU A 449 27.85 30.63 -12.30
C LEU A 449 27.15 30.91 -13.64
N VAL A 450 25.84 31.18 -13.61
CA VAL A 450 25.00 31.33 -14.81
C VAL A 450 24.89 32.79 -15.28
N SER A 451 25.45 33.74 -14.54
CA SER A 451 25.36 35.17 -14.84
C SER A 451 26.59 35.75 -15.55
N TYR A 452 27.45 34.92 -16.16
CA TYR A 452 28.60 35.40 -16.93
C TYR A 452 28.77 34.64 -18.23
#